data_a6438d2e792376909dec21b7a51b0fb2
#
_entry.id   a6438d2e792376909dec21b7a51b0fb2
#
_cell.length_a   1.000
_cell.length_b   1.000
_cell.length_c   1.000
_cell.angle_alpha   90.00
_cell.angle_beta   90.00
_cell.angle_gamma   90.00
#
_symmetry.space_group_name_H-M   'P 1'
#
loop_
_entity.id
_entity.type
_entity.pdbx_description
1 polymer ?
#
loop_
_entity_poly.entity_id
_entity_poly.type
_entity_poly.pdbx_seq_one_letter_code
_entity_poly.pdbx_strand_id
1 'polypeptide(L)'
;DAAKTNTGIISRLALKNAGFNLIKIFSPEHGITTIGEDGAKMHDGLDEITGLSVISLYGEKYMPTADDLKDIDIMLFDVPDAGTRFYTYLWSMTYWIEAAAKLNKKVVILDRPNPLGGNQSNIEGPMLDENITSFIGRLNIPVKHQCTLGELALYFNATQNWNANIKVIACEGWKREHLFYDWIMKWVNPSPALQNFEATLLYPGLCFFEATNVSVGRGSNYSFEWIGAEWMNIPAMMLVGKNIMKEDLKIENLSLPITIDGNTNETKGIRIKIIEPKFYSAVINGLILLKLVKDMHPKAFKWMPYKTNANPTGENHLSLLLGIPNAEAIFDLPLQQWLQKMSVLIKVDQWKKEIAPYLLYD
;
A
#
# COMPACT_ATOMS: atom_id res chain seq x y z
N ASP A 1 -11.32 -12.06 0.75
CA ASP A 1 -11.12 -12.97 -0.41
C ASP A 1 -9.66 -13.02 -0.87
N ALA A 2 -8.88 -11.99 -0.59
CA ALA A 2 -7.45 -11.99 -0.94
C ALA A 2 -6.62 -12.97 -0.10
N ALA A 3 -7.01 -13.25 1.14
CA ALA A 3 -6.35 -14.25 1.97
C ALA A 3 -6.73 -15.67 1.54
N LYS A 4 -5.76 -16.42 1.01
CA LYS A 4 -5.93 -17.79 0.51
C LYS A 4 -4.84 -18.72 1.03
N THR A 5 -5.15 -20.01 1.10
CA THR A 5 -4.17 -21.07 1.32
C THR A 5 -3.30 -21.23 0.07
N ASN A 6 -2.21 -22.00 0.18
CA ASN A 6 -1.36 -22.38 -0.96
C ASN A 6 -2.11 -23.16 -2.05
N THR A 7 -3.23 -23.81 -1.70
CA THR A 7 -4.12 -24.52 -2.64
C THR A 7 -5.20 -23.62 -3.24
N GLY A 8 -5.22 -22.33 -2.90
CA GLY A 8 -6.18 -21.34 -3.42
C GLY A 8 -7.53 -21.29 -2.69
N ILE A 9 -7.72 -22.03 -1.60
CA ILE A 9 -8.93 -21.96 -0.79
C ILE A 9 -8.90 -20.67 0.03
N ILE A 10 -10.03 -19.96 0.10
CA ILE A 10 -10.17 -18.77 0.94
C ILE A 10 -9.93 -19.16 2.41
N SER A 11 -9.05 -18.46 3.11
CA SER A 11 -8.55 -18.85 4.44
C SER A 11 -9.68 -19.03 5.46
N ARG A 12 -10.68 -18.14 5.52
CA ARG A 12 -11.80 -18.29 6.45
C ARG A 12 -12.64 -19.54 6.20
N LEU A 13 -12.77 -19.98 4.94
CA LEU A 13 -13.42 -21.24 4.60
C LEU A 13 -12.54 -22.43 5.02
N ALA A 14 -11.24 -22.37 4.77
CA ALA A 14 -10.29 -23.41 5.20
C ALA A 14 -10.31 -23.59 6.71
N LEU A 15 -10.30 -22.52 7.49
CA LEU A 15 -10.41 -22.54 8.95
C LEU A 15 -11.74 -23.14 9.42
N LYS A 16 -12.86 -22.74 8.83
CA LYS A 16 -14.18 -23.31 9.14
C LYS A 16 -14.21 -24.81 8.86
N ASN A 17 -13.71 -25.25 7.71
CA ASN A 17 -13.65 -26.66 7.32
C ASN A 17 -12.71 -27.49 8.23
N ALA A 18 -11.67 -26.87 8.78
CA ALA A 18 -10.79 -27.48 9.77
C ALA A 18 -11.38 -27.55 11.18
N GLY A 19 -12.63 -27.10 11.39
CA GLY A 19 -13.35 -27.19 12.65
C GLY A 19 -13.07 -26.06 13.64
N PHE A 20 -12.43 -24.97 13.21
CA PHE A 20 -12.29 -23.79 14.06
C PHE A 20 -13.63 -23.10 14.28
N ASN A 21 -13.91 -22.72 15.53
CA ASN A 21 -15.12 -21.99 15.91
C ASN A 21 -15.00 -20.50 15.52
N LEU A 22 -15.29 -20.19 14.27
CA LEU A 22 -15.32 -18.81 13.78
C LEU A 22 -16.63 -18.15 14.23
N ILE A 23 -16.56 -17.04 14.95
CA ILE A 23 -17.72 -16.35 15.52
C ILE A 23 -18.21 -15.23 14.59
N LYS A 24 -17.28 -14.41 14.06
CA LYS A 24 -17.56 -13.28 13.18
C LYS A 24 -16.33 -12.89 12.36
N ILE A 25 -16.52 -12.06 11.38
CA ILE A 25 -15.48 -11.56 10.49
C ILE A 25 -15.40 -10.05 10.62
N PHE A 26 -14.19 -9.51 10.51
CA PHE A 26 -13.95 -8.08 10.42
C PHE A 26 -13.30 -7.78 9.07
N SER A 27 -13.78 -6.75 8.39
CA SER A 27 -13.24 -6.37 7.07
C SER A 27 -12.59 -5.00 7.10
N PRO A 28 -11.41 -4.84 6.50
CA PRO A 28 -10.75 -3.55 6.31
C PRO A 28 -11.36 -2.82 5.10
N GLU A 29 -10.67 -1.77 4.64
CA GLU A 29 -10.93 -1.11 3.35
C GLU A 29 -11.09 -2.14 2.22
N HIS A 30 -11.83 -1.81 1.19
CA HIS A 30 -12.26 -2.68 0.09
C HIS A 30 -13.21 -3.83 0.48
N GLY A 31 -13.53 -3.98 1.78
CA GLY A 31 -14.46 -5.00 2.26
C GLY A 31 -13.93 -6.43 2.21
N ILE A 32 -14.76 -7.40 2.54
CA ILE A 32 -14.38 -8.82 2.57
C ILE A 32 -14.08 -9.40 1.18
N THR A 33 -14.72 -8.86 0.14
CA THR A 33 -14.56 -9.30 -1.26
C THR A 33 -13.39 -8.64 -1.97
N THR A 34 -12.79 -7.60 -1.38
CA THR A 34 -11.70 -6.79 -1.95
C THR A 34 -12.06 -6.06 -3.25
N ILE A 35 -13.36 -5.85 -3.52
CA ILE A 35 -13.86 -5.15 -4.72
C ILE A 35 -14.42 -3.75 -4.42
N GLY A 36 -14.51 -3.36 -3.14
CA GLY A 36 -14.96 -2.03 -2.74
C GLY A 36 -14.04 -0.95 -3.30
N GLU A 37 -14.64 0.16 -3.71
CA GLU A 37 -13.88 1.29 -4.27
C GLU A 37 -12.90 1.87 -3.24
N ASP A 38 -11.83 2.43 -3.76
CA ASP A 38 -10.78 3.08 -2.98
C ASP A 38 -11.34 4.26 -2.18
N GLY A 39 -10.99 4.30 -0.90
CA GLY A 39 -11.44 5.35 0.01
C GLY A 39 -12.93 5.37 0.32
N ALA A 40 -13.75 4.48 -0.25
CA ALA A 40 -15.18 4.42 -0.01
C ALA A 40 -15.50 3.78 1.35
N LYS A 41 -16.54 4.29 2.02
CA LYS A 41 -17.05 3.72 3.26
C LYS A 41 -17.54 2.28 3.04
N MET A 42 -17.07 1.36 3.85
CA MET A 42 -17.53 -0.03 3.88
C MET A 42 -18.61 -0.21 4.95
N HIS A 43 -19.53 -1.15 4.73
CA HIS A 43 -20.66 -1.43 5.62
C HIS A 43 -20.57 -2.82 6.22
N ASP A 44 -21.26 -3.01 7.34
CA ASP A 44 -21.50 -4.32 7.93
C ASP A 44 -22.34 -5.17 6.98
N GLY A 45 -22.21 -6.50 7.10
CA GLY A 45 -22.93 -7.41 6.22
C GLY A 45 -22.88 -8.88 6.65
N LEU A 46 -23.09 -9.76 5.70
CA LEU A 46 -23.03 -11.22 5.87
C LEU A 46 -22.03 -11.79 4.86
N ASP A 47 -21.16 -12.68 5.30
CA ASP A 47 -20.31 -13.46 4.41
C ASP A 47 -21.07 -14.65 3.85
N GLU A 48 -21.40 -14.62 2.58
CA GLU A 48 -22.13 -15.69 1.90
C GLU A 48 -21.44 -17.06 1.94
N ILE A 49 -20.09 -17.06 2.05
CA ILE A 49 -19.28 -18.29 2.06
C ILE A 49 -19.36 -19.01 3.40
N THR A 50 -19.32 -18.28 4.50
CA THR A 50 -19.31 -18.89 5.84
C THR A 50 -20.63 -18.74 6.59
N GLY A 51 -21.51 -17.82 6.17
CA GLY A 51 -22.72 -17.44 6.85
C GLY A 51 -22.49 -16.61 8.12
N LEU A 52 -21.27 -16.05 8.29
CA LEU A 52 -20.93 -15.25 9.47
C LEU A 52 -21.20 -13.77 9.24
N SER A 53 -21.53 -13.05 10.31
CA SER A 53 -21.62 -11.59 10.27
C SER A 53 -20.25 -10.97 9.95
N VAL A 54 -20.26 -9.94 9.12
CA VAL A 54 -19.09 -9.13 8.76
C VAL A 54 -19.26 -7.75 9.39
N ILE A 55 -18.29 -7.33 10.19
CA ILE A 55 -18.21 -6.01 10.79
C ILE A 55 -17.15 -5.19 10.03
N SER A 56 -17.54 -4.04 9.50
CA SER A 56 -16.62 -3.15 8.81
C SER A 56 -15.73 -2.40 9.80
N LEU A 57 -14.44 -2.38 9.51
CA LEU A 57 -13.42 -1.54 10.16
C LEU A 57 -12.88 -0.46 9.22
N TYR A 58 -13.69 -0.08 8.20
CA TYR A 58 -13.39 1.07 7.34
C TYR A 58 -14.69 1.81 7.01
N GLY A 59 -14.98 2.84 7.78
CA GLY A 59 -16.21 3.60 7.63
C GLY A 59 -16.51 4.40 8.89
N GLU A 60 -17.41 3.91 9.72
CA GLU A 60 -17.76 4.57 10.98
C GLU A 60 -16.69 4.37 12.07
N LYS A 61 -15.96 3.28 12.01
CA LYS A 61 -14.89 2.94 12.95
C LYS A 61 -13.72 2.26 12.23
N TYR A 62 -12.52 2.41 12.78
CA TYR A 62 -11.29 1.76 12.32
C TYR A 62 -10.78 0.71 13.32
N MET A 63 -11.36 0.67 14.52
CA MET A 63 -11.00 -0.22 15.61
C MET A 63 -12.23 -0.97 16.10
N PRO A 64 -12.16 -2.29 16.38
CA PRO A 64 -13.27 -3.02 16.99
C PRO A 64 -13.53 -2.51 18.41
N THR A 65 -14.80 -2.46 18.80
CA THR A 65 -15.25 -2.06 20.14
C THR A 65 -15.24 -3.24 21.10
N ALA A 66 -15.45 -2.96 22.40
CA ALA A 66 -15.61 -4.01 23.40
C ALA A 66 -16.80 -4.91 23.11
N ASP A 67 -17.91 -4.35 22.61
CA ASP A 67 -19.09 -5.12 22.20
C ASP A 67 -18.82 -6.02 20.99
N ASP A 68 -18.03 -5.55 20.03
CA ASP A 68 -17.63 -6.37 18.90
C ASP A 68 -16.84 -7.60 19.34
N LEU A 69 -16.06 -7.49 20.43
CA LEU A 69 -15.11 -8.51 20.89
C LEU A 69 -15.56 -9.28 22.15
N LYS A 70 -16.77 -9.03 22.70
CA LYS A 70 -17.20 -9.65 23.96
C LYS A 70 -17.18 -11.19 23.94
N ASP A 71 -17.57 -11.80 22.82
CA ASP A 71 -17.67 -13.25 22.64
C ASP A 71 -16.45 -13.86 21.94
N ILE A 72 -15.35 -13.10 21.83
CA ILE A 72 -14.13 -13.49 21.11
C ILE A 72 -13.02 -13.82 22.10
N ASP A 73 -12.46 -15.02 22.02
CA ASP A 73 -11.29 -15.43 22.80
C ASP A 73 -9.99 -15.08 22.08
N ILE A 74 -9.95 -15.25 20.76
CA ILE A 74 -8.77 -15.07 19.92
C ILE A 74 -9.14 -14.19 18.73
N MET A 75 -8.35 -13.14 18.53
CA MET A 75 -8.42 -12.25 17.38
C MET A 75 -7.41 -12.73 16.34
N LEU A 76 -7.89 -13.26 15.21
CA LEU A 76 -7.05 -13.75 14.12
C LEU A 76 -6.90 -12.67 13.04
N PHE A 77 -5.67 -12.36 12.66
CA PHE A 77 -5.37 -11.47 11.54
C PHE A 77 -4.76 -12.28 10.38
N ASP A 78 -5.42 -12.27 9.23
CA ASP A 78 -5.03 -12.97 8.01
C ASP A 78 -5.39 -12.12 6.80
N VAL A 79 -4.57 -11.11 6.51
CA VAL A 79 -4.77 -10.16 5.41
C VAL A 79 -3.45 -9.97 4.68
N PRO A 80 -3.39 -10.06 3.33
CA PRO A 80 -2.17 -9.79 2.58
C PRO A 80 -1.81 -8.30 2.61
N ASP A 81 -0.53 -7.98 2.40
CA ASP A 81 -0.04 -6.62 2.28
C ASP A 81 0.38 -6.29 0.83
N ALA A 82 0.56 -5.01 0.54
CA ALA A 82 1.17 -4.50 -0.68
C ALA A 82 2.62 -4.00 -0.49
N GLY A 83 3.16 -4.07 0.74
CA GLY A 83 4.53 -3.71 1.06
C GLY A 83 4.82 -2.21 1.14
N THR A 84 3.78 -1.39 1.24
CA THR A 84 3.88 0.08 1.14
C THR A 84 3.15 0.74 2.31
N ARG A 85 3.77 1.77 2.94
CA ARG A 85 3.20 2.47 4.11
C ARG A 85 1.77 2.96 3.92
N PHE A 86 1.44 3.53 2.79
CA PHE A 86 0.10 4.08 2.56
C PHE A 86 -0.94 3.02 2.14
N TYR A 87 -0.57 1.73 2.07
CA TYR A 87 -1.53 0.65 1.91
C TYR A 87 -2.17 0.33 3.27
N THR A 88 -3.48 0.49 3.37
CA THR A 88 -4.20 0.65 4.65
C THR A 88 -4.31 -0.59 5.52
N TYR A 89 -4.09 -1.79 4.97
CA TYR A 89 -4.23 -3.05 5.72
C TYR A 89 -3.23 -3.16 6.88
N LEU A 90 -2.03 -2.62 6.71
CA LEU A 90 -1.06 -2.46 7.77
C LEU A 90 -1.64 -1.68 8.97
N TRP A 91 -2.32 -0.57 8.70
CA TRP A 91 -2.88 0.27 9.75
C TRP A 91 -4.11 -0.36 10.39
N SER A 92 -4.92 -1.07 9.63
CA SER A 92 -6.00 -1.90 10.18
C SER A 92 -5.45 -2.93 11.17
N MET A 93 -4.29 -3.56 10.90
CA MET A 93 -3.61 -4.46 11.83
C MET A 93 -3.19 -3.74 13.13
N THR A 94 -2.67 -2.53 13.03
CA THR A 94 -2.24 -1.78 14.24
C THR A 94 -3.42 -1.43 15.13
N TYR A 95 -4.56 -1.03 14.59
CA TYR A 95 -5.79 -0.83 15.35
C TYR A 95 -6.33 -2.13 15.97
N TRP A 96 -6.18 -3.23 15.25
CA TRP A 96 -6.55 -4.57 15.71
C TRP A 96 -5.74 -4.98 16.95
N ILE A 97 -4.42 -4.78 16.91
CA ILE A 97 -3.50 -5.09 18.01
C ILE A 97 -3.77 -4.17 19.21
N GLU A 98 -3.96 -2.88 18.99
CA GLU A 98 -4.28 -1.92 20.04
C GLU A 98 -5.60 -2.24 20.75
N ALA A 99 -6.64 -2.64 20.02
CA ALA A 99 -7.90 -3.10 20.60
C ALA A 99 -7.69 -4.35 21.45
N ALA A 100 -6.93 -5.32 20.96
CA ALA A 100 -6.60 -6.55 21.68
C ALA A 100 -5.87 -6.26 22.99
N ALA A 101 -4.90 -5.35 22.97
CA ALA A 101 -4.18 -4.93 24.17
C ALA A 101 -5.12 -4.32 25.22
N LYS A 102 -5.96 -3.36 24.80
CA LYS A 102 -6.94 -2.69 25.68
C LYS A 102 -7.95 -3.63 26.32
N LEU A 103 -8.32 -4.70 25.59
CA LEU A 103 -9.35 -5.65 26.01
C LEU A 103 -8.79 -6.99 26.48
N ASN A 104 -7.47 -7.07 26.65
CA ASN A 104 -6.75 -8.27 27.09
C ASN A 104 -7.09 -9.53 26.25
N LYS A 105 -7.19 -9.35 24.93
CA LYS A 105 -7.45 -10.43 23.98
C LYS A 105 -6.14 -10.95 23.38
N LYS A 106 -6.11 -12.25 23.05
CA LYS A 106 -4.98 -12.86 22.32
C LYS A 106 -5.08 -12.56 20.83
N VAL A 107 -3.99 -12.14 20.21
CA VAL A 107 -3.88 -11.96 18.77
C VAL A 107 -3.05 -13.09 18.16
N VAL A 108 -3.52 -13.66 17.08
CA VAL A 108 -2.75 -14.57 16.22
C VAL A 108 -2.66 -13.93 14.84
N ILE A 109 -1.45 -13.73 14.34
CA ILE A 109 -1.19 -13.22 13.00
C ILE A 109 -0.72 -14.40 12.15
N LEU A 110 -1.49 -14.74 11.12
CA LEU A 110 -1.04 -15.63 10.06
C LEU A 110 -0.22 -14.79 9.10
N ASP A 111 1.09 -14.82 9.29
CA ASP A 111 1.97 -13.94 8.52
C ASP A 111 1.98 -14.34 7.04
N ARG A 112 2.13 -13.34 6.19
CA ARG A 112 2.17 -13.51 4.74
C ARG A 112 3.39 -12.83 4.16
N PRO A 113 3.99 -13.40 3.12
CA PRO A 113 5.10 -12.77 2.42
C PRO A 113 4.76 -11.34 1.97
N ASN A 114 5.73 -10.44 2.11
CA ASN A 114 5.63 -9.14 1.45
C ASN A 114 5.88 -9.33 -0.06
N PRO A 115 4.95 -8.92 -0.95
CA PRO A 115 5.13 -9.11 -2.40
C PRO A 115 6.34 -8.37 -2.97
N LEU A 116 6.73 -7.26 -2.34
CA LEU A 116 7.91 -6.46 -2.72
C LEU A 116 9.23 -7.00 -2.12
N GLY A 117 9.18 -8.17 -1.48
CA GLY A 117 10.32 -8.78 -0.79
C GLY A 117 10.57 -8.23 0.61
N GLY A 118 11.68 -8.65 1.19
CA GLY A 118 12.12 -8.26 2.54
C GLY A 118 13.58 -7.80 2.57
N ASN A 119 14.23 -7.64 1.41
CA ASN A 119 15.62 -7.26 1.35
C ASN A 119 15.83 -5.85 1.91
N GLN A 120 16.57 -5.75 3.02
CA GLN A 120 16.81 -4.49 3.73
C GLN A 120 17.60 -3.45 2.89
N SER A 121 18.21 -3.88 1.79
CA SER A 121 18.86 -2.96 0.82
C SER A 121 17.85 -2.21 -0.04
N ASN A 122 16.63 -2.75 -0.18
CA ASN A 122 15.57 -2.23 -1.04
C ASN A 122 14.53 -1.39 -0.27
N ILE A 123 14.81 -1.05 0.99
CA ILE A 123 13.97 -0.11 1.75
C ILE A 123 14.08 1.27 1.11
N GLU A 124 12.93 1.93 0.95
CA GLU A 124 12.88 3.28 0.40
C GLU A 124 12.02 4.18 1.28
N GLY A 125 12.60 5.34 1.67
CA GLY A 125 11.89 6.39 2.39
C GLY A 125 11.08 7.31 1.48
N PRO A 126 10.60 8.43 2.02
CA PRO A 126 10.93 8.94 3.35
C PRO A 126 10.25 8.22 4.50
N MET A 127 10.78 8.45 5.71
CA MET A 127 10.10 8.13 6.97
C MET A 127 8.88 9.04 7.15
N LEU A 128 7.91 8.62 7.96
CA LEU A 128 6.75 9.43 8.28
C LEU A 128 7.09 10.46 9.37
N ASP A 129 6.81 11.73 9.12
CA ASP A 129 6.84 12.78 10.15
C ASP A 129 5.61 12.64 11.07
N GLU A 130 5.83 12.69 12.38
CA GLU A 130 4.79 12.52 13.40
C GLU A 130 3.71 13.60 13.36
N ASN A 131 4.00 14.77 12.76
CA ASN A 131 3.05 15.89 12.68
C ASN A 131 2.01 15.72 11.56
N ILE A 132 2.14 14.70 10.69
CA ILE A 132 1.23 14.46 9.55
C ILE A 132 0.68 13.04 9.51
N THR A 133 0.48 12.45 10.67
CA THR A 133 -0.13 11.12 10.77
C THR A 133 -1.56 11.11 10.23
N SER A 134 -1.94 9.99 9.62
CA SER A 134 -3.26 9.78 9.04
C SER A 134 -3.58 8.29 8.94
N PHE A 135 -4.74 7.91 8.38
CA PHE A 135 -5.06 6.51 8.14
C PHE A 135 -4.17 5.85 7.06
N ILE A 136 -3.49 6.61 6.20
CA ILE A 136 -2.51 6.10 5.22
C ILE A 136 -1.05 6.22 5.70
N GLY A 137 -0.85 6.59 6.97
CA GLY A 137 0.45 6.72 7.62
C GLY A 137 0.28 7.01 9.11
N ARG A 138 0.07 5.96 9.90
CA ARG A 138 -0.26 6.10 11.32
C ARG A 138 0.97 6.21 12.22
N LEU A 139 2.00 5.44 11.93
CA LEU A 139 3.22 5.33 12.73
C LEU A 139 4.45 5.50 11.84
N ASN A 140 5.55 5.93 12.45
CA ASN A 140 6.78 6.28 11.74
C ASN A 140 7.48 5.03 11.17
N ILE A 141 7.31 4.82 9.86
CA ILE A 141 8.01 3.84 9.03
C ILE A 141 8.29 4.42 7.64
N PRO A 142 9.21 3.86 6.86
CA PRO A 142 9.46 4.30 5.48
C PRO A 142 8.32 3.95 4.52
N VAL A 143 8.27 4.60 3.37
CA VAL A 143 7.26 4.33 2.33
C VAL A 143 7.28 2.85 1.91
N LYS A 144 8.44 2.31 1.54
CA LYS A 144 8.63 0.90 1.20
C LYS A 144 9.42 0.23 2.32
N HIS A 145 8.73 -0.47 3.21
CA HIS A 145 9.28 -0.89 4.51
C HIS A 145 10.05 -2.21 4.51
N GLN A 146 9.86 -3.07 3.50
CA GLN A 146 10.56 -4.36 3.35
C GLN A 146 10.40 -5.31 4.55
N CYS A 147 9.22 -5.33 5.15
CA CYS A 147 8.86 -6.19 6.27
C CYS A 147 7.56 -6.92 5.97
N THR A 148 7.33 -8.06 6.62
CA THR A 148 6.02 -8.68 6.68
C THR A 148 5.13 -7.98 7.71
N LEU A 149 3.82 -8.22 7.66
CA LEU A 149 2.90 -7.69 8.67
C LEU A 149 3.18 -8.30 10.05
N GLY A 150 3.61 -9.57 10.12
CA GLY A 150 4.02 -10.20 11.37
C GLY A 150 5.21 -9.51 12.02
N GLU A 151 6.24 -9.17 11.24
CA GLU A 151 7.40 -8.41 11.71
C GLU A 151 7.01 -7.01 12.21
N LEU A 152 6.18 -6.30 11.44
CA LEU A 152 5.67 -4.99 11.83
C LEU A 152 4.77 -5.03 13.08
N ALA A 153 3.98 -6.11 13.24
CA ALA A 153 3.17 -6.30 14.44
C ALA A 153 4.02 -6.41 15.71
N LEU A 154 5.11 -7.18 15.66
CA LEU A 154 6.05 -7.31 16.78
C LEU A 154 6.74 -5.98 17.06
N TYR A 155 7.21 -5.29 16.02
CA TYR A 155 7.84 -3.98 16.12
C TYR A 155 6.92 -2.94 16.80
N PHE A 156 5.70 -2.77 16.30
CA PHE A 156 4.77 -1.80 16.86
C PHE A 156 4.29 -2.16 18.27
N ASN A 157 4.04 -3.45 18.53
CA ASN A 157 3.66 -3.88 19.88
C ASN A 157 4.71 -3.49 20.92
N ALA A 158 5.99 -3.62 20.59
CA ALA A 158 7.10 -3.27 21.46
C ALA A 158 7.30 -1.74 21.54
N THR A 159 7.41 -1.06 20.39
CA THR A 159 7.76 0.37 20.35
C THR A 159 6.64 1.29 20.82
N GLN A 160 5.39 0.88 20.67
CA GLN A 160 4.23 1.60 21.19
C GLN A 160 3.83 1.18 22.60
N ASN A 161 4.57 0.23 23.22
CA ASN A 161 4.29 -0.30 24.57
C ASN A 161 2.84 -0.82 24.72
N TRP A 162 2.25 -1.40 23.68
CA TRP A 162 0.88 -1.92 23.77
C TRP A 162 0.80 -3.17 24.65
N ASN A 163 1.86 -3.96 24.70
CA ASN A 163 1.94 -5.19 25.50
C ASN A 163 0.81 -6.20 25.16
N ALA A 164 0.35 -6.19 23.91
CA ALA A 164 -0.63 -7.16 23.44
C ALA A 164 -0.04 -8.58 23.44
N ASN A 165 -0.86 -9.58 23.76
CA ASN A 165 -0.46 -10.98 23.68
C ASN A 165 -0.53 -11.44 22.21
N ILE A 166 0.58 -11.30 21.47
CA ILE A 166 0.69 -11.61 20.05
C ILE A 166 1.42 -12.92 19.82
N LYS A 167 0.87 -13.75 18.96
CA LYS A 167 1.56 -14.91 18.36
C LYS A 167 1.59 -14.74 16.84
N VAL A 168 2.77 -14.68 16.25
CA VAL A 168 2.96 -14.72 14.79
C VAL A 168 3.16 -16.17 14.36
N ILE A 169 2.42 -16.61 13.35
CA ILE A 169 2.64 -17.86 12.63
C ILE A 169 3.40 -17.49 11.35
N ALA A 170 4.67 -17.80 11.32
CA ALA A 170 5.56 -17.41 10.22
C ALA A 170 5.24 -18.15 8.92
N CYS A 171 5.58 -17.52 7.79
CA CYS A 171 5.50 -18.14 6.46
C CYS A 171 6.55 -19.24 6.32
N GLU A 172 6.16 -20.40 5.84
CA GLU A 172 7.11 -21.47 5.54
C GLU A 172 7.77 -21.25 4.17
N GLY A 173 9.10 -21.35 4.12
CA GLY A 173 9.89 -21.33 2.87
C GLY A 173 10.03 -19.96 2.20
N TRP A 174 9.49 -18.89 2.77
CA TRP A 174 9.75 -17.54 2.26
C TRP A 174 11.10 -17.03 2.74
N LYS A 175 11.82 -16.39 1.83
CA LYS A 175 13.09 -15.70 2.09
C LYS A 175 13.01 -14.25 1.71
N ARG A 176 13.80 -13.41 2.34
CA ARG A 176 13.75 -11.94 2.16
C ARG A 176 14.07 -11.49 0.74
N GLU A 177 14.89 -12.21 -0.01
CA GLU A 177 15.17 -11.92 -1.41
C GLU A 177 14.05 -12.33 -2.38
N HIS A 178 13.03 -13.08 -1.92
CA HIS A 178 11.92 -13.49 -2.76
C HIS A 178 10.96 -12.34 -3.02
N LEU A 179 10.70 -12.09 -4.29
CA LEU A 179 9.56 -11.31 -4.78
C LEU A 179 8.39 -12.24 -5.07
N PHE A 180 7.22 -11.67 -5.36
CA PHE A 180 6.05 -12.48 -5.68
C PHE A 180 6.30 -13.50 -6.81
N TYR A 181 7.12 -13.19 -7.82
CA TYR A 181 7.47 -14.12 -8.90
C TYR A 181 8.18 -15.41 -8.43
N ASP A 182 8.82 -15.35 -7.28
CA ASP A 182 9.50 -16.52 -6.68
C ASP A 182 8.52 -17.44 -5.92
N TRP A 183 7.21 -17.05 -5.83
CA TRP A 183 6.20 -17.84 -5.15
C TRP A 183 5.47 -18.77 -6.12
N ILE A 184 5.02 -19.93 -5.61
CA ILE A 184 4.24 -20.89 -6.38
C ILE A 184 2.75 -20.46 -6.50
N MET A 185 2.36 -19.39 -5.82
CA MET A 185 0.98 -18.96 -5.73
C MET A 185 0.59 -18.05 -6.89
N LYS A 186 -0.70 -18.09 -7.26
CA LYS A 186 -1.27 -17.10 -8.19
C LYS A 186 -1.55 -15.79 -7.48
N TRP A 187 -1.41 -14.69 -8.22
CA TRP A 187 -1.80 -13.38 -7.73
C TRP A 187 -3.27 -13.35 -7.35
N VAL A 188 -3.58 -12.72 -6.23
CA VAL A 188 -4.95 -12.42 -5.80
C VAL A 188 -4.99 -10.94 -5.48
N ASN A 189 -5.85 -10.21 -6.16
CA ASN A 189 -5.95 -8.76 -6.01
C ASN A 189 -6.29 -8.37 -4.57
N PRO A 190 -5.41 -7.66 -3.85
CA PRO A 190 -5.72 -7.18 -2.51
C PRO A 190 -6.69 -5.99 -2.55
N SER A 191 -6.78 -5.31 -3.71
CA SER A 191 -7.71 -4.22 -3.99
C SER A 191 -8.02 -4.15 -5.49
N PRO A 192 -9.06 -3.41 -5.92
CA PRO A 192 -9.44 -3.32 -7.34
C PRO A 192 -8.33 -2.78 -8.26
N ALA A 193 -7.46 -1.92 -7.74
CA ALA A 193 -6.41 -1.27 -8.53
C ALA A 193 -5.09 -2.06 -8.58
N LEU A 194 -4.81 -2.94 -7.62
CA LEU A 194 -3.61 -3.80 -7.62
C LEU A 194 -3.94 -5.14 -8.27
N GLN A 195 -4.15 -5.12 -9.58
CA GLN A 195 -4.66 -6.25 -10.36
C GLN A 195 -3.62 -7.33 -10.67
N ASN A 196 -2.35 -6.98 -10.55
CA ASN A 196 -1.22 -7.86 -10.81
C ASN A 196 0.00 -7.42 -10.00
N PHE A 197 1.07 -8.19 -10.08
CA PHE A 197 2.28 -7.91 -9.35
C PHE A 197 3.04 -6.69 -9.90
N GLU A 198 3.01 -6.45 -11.21
CA GLU A 198 3.64 -5.30 -11.87
C GLU A 198 3.06 -3.98 -11.35
N ALA A 199 1.73 -3.90 -11.25
CA ALA A 199 1.06 -2.77 -10.62
C ALA A 199 1.53 -2.56 -9.18
N THR A 200 1.69 -3.65 -8.42
CA THR A 200 2.14 -3.59 -7.02
C THR A 200 3.60 -3.15 -6.89
N LEU A 201 4.48 -3.55 -7.81
CA LEU A 201 5.87 -3.08 -7.85
C LEU A 201 5.98 -1.59 -8.15
N LEU A 202 5.10 -1.06 -9.02
CA LEU A 202 5.09 0.35 -9.41
C LEU A 202 4.33 1.24 -8.42
N TYR A 203 3.40 0.65 -7.66
CA TYR A 203 2.51 1.35 -6.73
C TYR A 203 3.23 2.28 -5.74
N PRO A 204 4.38 1.91 -5.09
CA PRO A 204 5.07 2.80 -4.15
C PRO A 204 5.52 4.14 -4.75
N GLY A 205 5.68 4.20 -6.08
CA GLY A 205 6.07 5.40 -6.81
C GLY A 205 4.93 6.09 -7.53
N LEU A 206 4.04 5.33 -8.18
CA LEU A 206 2.99 5.92 -9.00
C LEU A 206 1.78 6.40 -8.17
N CYS A 207 1.60 5.93 -6.94
CA CYS A 207 0.55 6.41 -6.05
C CYS A 207 0.69 7.92 -5.73
N PHE A 208 1.88 8.50 -5.80
CA PHE A 208 2.06 9.95 -5.61
C PHE A 208 1.33 10.81 -6.63
N PHE A 209 1.04 10.27 -7.83
CA PHE A 209 0.26 10.97 -8.85
C PHE A 209 -1.21 11.15 -8.46
N GLU A 210 -1.73 10.42 -7.48
CA GLU A 210 -3.10 10.63 -6.97
C GLU A 210 -3.30 12.00 -6.31
N ALA A 211 -2.22 12.65 -5.91
CA ALA A 211 -2.24 14.04 -5.46
C ALA A 211 -2.24 15.06 -6.61
N THR A 212 -2.49 14.65 -7.85
CA THR A 212 -2.37 15.49 -9.05
C THR A 212 -3.53 15.31 -10.02
N ASN A 213 -3.57 16.16 -11.05
CA ASN A 213 -4.49 16.01 -12.18
C ASN A 213 -3.96 15.05 -13.28
N VAL A 214 -3.06 14.13 -12.94
CA VAL A 214 -2.58 13.04 -13.80
C VAL A 214 -3.24 11.75 -13.38
N SER A 215 -3.86 11.04 -14.30
CA SER A 215 -4.45 9.72 -14.02
C SER A 215 -3.37 8.65 -13.86
N VAL A 216 -3.58 7.74 -12.92
CA VAL A 216 -2.78 6.51 -12.73
C VAL A 216 -3.44 5.27 -13.35
N GLY A 217 -4.41 5.47 -14.24
CA GLY A 217 -5.09 4.39 -14.97
C GLY A 217 -6.09 3.60 -14.13
N ARG A 218 -6.55 4.10 -12.97
CA ARG A 218 -7.60 3.43 -12.18
C ARG A 218 -8.83 3.16 -13.04
N GLY A 219 -9.43 1.99 -12.85
CA GLY A 219 -10.57 1.52 -13.65
C GLY A 219 -10.19 0.89 -15.00
N SER A 220 -8.92 0.95 -15.41
CA SER A 220 -8.39 0.25 -16.59
C SER A 220 -7.63 -1.03 -16.19
N ASN A 221 -7.19 -1.80 -17.20
CA ASN A 221 -6.33 -2.96 -17.00
C ASN A 221 -4.86 -2.60 -16.68
N TYR A 222 -4.54 -1.32 -16.55
CA TYR A 222 -3.18 -0.80 -16.33
C TYR A 222 -3.10 0.15 -15.13
N SER A 223 -3.98 -0.04 -14.15
CA SER A 223 -3.93 0.72 -12.89
C SER A 223 -2.54 0.60 -12.26
N PHE A 224 -1.91 1.75 -11.96
CA PHE A 224 -0.54 1.86 -11.45
C PHE A 224 0.57 1.27 -12.34
N GLU A 225 0.26 0.89 -13.58
CA GLU A 225 1.27 0.60 -14.59
C GLU A 225 1.38 1.73 -15.63
N TRP A 226 0.47 2.69 -15.57
CA TRP A 226 0.31 3.76 -16.55
C TRP A 226 0.04 5.09 -15.86
N ILE A 227 0.56 6.17 -16.46
CA ILE A 227 0.19 7.54 -16.11
C ILE A 227 -0.14 8.32 -17.38
N GLY A 228 -1.12 9.22 -17.30
CA GLY A 228 -1.49 10.04 -18.45
C GLY A 228 -2.40 11.21 -18.13
N ALA A 229 -2.40 12.16 -19.06
CA ALA A 229 -3.29 13.31 -19.10
C ALA A 229 -3.39 13.82 -20.53
N GLU A 230 -4.52 14.41 -20.92
CA GLU A 230 -4.74 14.95 -22.28
C GLU A 230 -3.66 15.97 -22.70
N TRP A 231 -3.19 16.76 -21.73
CA TRP A 231 -2.17 17.79 -21.94
C TRP A 231 -0.73 17.29 -21.92
N MET A 232 -0.49 16.00 -21.64
CA MET A 232 0.87 15.46 -21.49
C MET A 232 1.59 15.35 -22.84
N ASN A 233 2.81 15.89 -22.91
CA ASN A 233 3.67 15.78 -24.09
C ASN A 233 4.40 14.42 -24.10
N ILE A 234 3.73 13.39 -24.63
CA ILE A 234 4.25 12.02 -24.63
C ILE A 234 5.62 11.89 -25.34
N PRO A 235 5.87 12.47 -26.54
CA PRO A 235 7.18 12.38 -27.19
C PRO A 235 8.32 12.92 -26.30
N ALA A 236 8.08 14.05 -25.64
CA ALA A 236 9.07 14.63 -24.75
C ALA A 236 9.27 13.76 -23.48
N MET A 237 8.21 13.24 -22.89
CA MET A 237 8.26 12.30 -21.75
C MET A 237 9.04 11.04 -22.11
N MET A 238 8.82 10.46 -23.29
CA MET A 238 9.55 9.28 -23.78
C MET A 238 11.05 9.54 -23.94
N LEU A 239 11.42 10.73 -24.47
CA LEU A 239 12.81 11.11 -24.67
C LEU A 239 13.53 11.30 -23.34
N VAL A 240 12.94 12.06 -22.42
CA VAL A 240 13.53 12.36 -21.10
C VAL A 240 13.55 11.10 -20.24
N GLY A 241 12.48 10.31 -20.26
CA GLY A 241 12.41 9.06 -19.51
C GLY A 241 13.53 8.08 -19.87
N LYS A 242 13.84 7.91 -21.16
CA LYS A 242 14.96 7.06 -21.61
C LYS A 242 16.34 7.53 -21.10
N ASN A 243 16.49 8.80 -20.83
CA ASN A 243 17.79 9.36 -20.39
C ASN A 243 17.96 9.39 -18.88
N ILE A 244 16.87 9.41 -18.12
CA ILE A 244 16.90 9.59 -16.67
C ILE A 244 16.57 8.29 -15.93
N MET A 245 15.66 7.50 -16.45
CA MET A 245 15.32 6.19 -15.91
C MET A 245 16.36 5.18 -16.37
N LYS A 246 16.87 4.38 -15.44
CA LYS A 246 17.87 3.34 -15.72
C LYS A 246 17.36 2.33 -16.75
N GLU A 247 18.27 1.53 -17.31
CA GLU A 247 17.96 0.46 -18.29
C GLU A 247 16.98 -0.62 -17.75
N ASP A 248 16.67 -0.57 -16.47
CA ASP A 248 15.75 -1.49 -15.78
C ASP A 248 14.27 -1.25 -16.12
N LEU A 249 13.95 -0.18 -16.87
CA LEU A 249 12.59 0.21 -17.22
C LEU A 249 12.40 0.37 -18.72
N LYS A 250 11.24 -0.06 -19.20
CA LYS A 250 10.74 0.25 -20.55
C LYS A 250 9.52 1.15 -20.45
N ILE A 251 9.54 2.25 -21.20
CA ILE A 251 8.41 3.16 -21.31
C ILE A 251 7.78 2.96 -22.69
N GLU A 252 6.46 2.77 -22.71
CA GLU A 252 5.66 2.60 -23.91
C GLU A 252 4.62 3.72 -24.02
N ASN A 253 4.42 4.25 -25.22
CA ASN A 253 3.29 5.15 -25.50
C ASN A 253 2.00 4.31 -25.56
N LEU A 254 1.02 4.66 -24.74
CA LEU A 254 -0.27 3.97 -24.67
C LEU A 254 -1.36 4.98 -24.32
N SER A 255 -2.43 5.03 -25.12
CA SER A 255 -3.64 5.75 -24.76
C SER A 255 -4.64 4.80 -24.11
N LEU A 256 -5.39 5.31 -23.14
CA LEU A 256 -6.40 4.54 -22.42
C LEU A 256 -7.72 5.33 -22.35
N PRO A 257 -8.87 4.65 -22.39
CA PRO A 257 -10.14 5.26 -22.03
C PRO A 257 -10.16 5.53 -20.53
N ILE A 258 -10.14 6.80 -20.13
CA ILE A 258 -10.17 7.22 -18.73
C ILE A 258 -11.47 7.98 -18.47
N THR A 259 -12.16 7.57 -17.41
CA THR A 259 -13.38 8.23 -16.94
C THR A 259 -13.06 9.24 -15.85
N ILE A 260 -13.41 10.51 -16.08
CA ILE A 260 -13.30 11.59 -15.11
C ILE A 260 -14.67 12.27 -15.04
N ASP A 261 -15.24 12.42 -13.86
CA ASP A 261 -16.56 13.03 -13.64
C ASP A 261 -17.67 12.45 -14.55
N GLY A 262 -17.64 11.15 -14.76
CA GLY A 262 -18.63 10.43 -15.59
C GLY A 262 -18.40 10.51 -17.09
N ASN A 263 -17.39 11.25 -17.56
CA ASN A 263 -17.04 11.37 -18.98
C ASN A 263 -15.82 10.50 -19.28
N THR A 264 -15.96 9.60 -20.27
CA THR A 264 -14.86 8.74 -20.73
C THR A 264 -14.21 9.32 -21.97
N ASN A 265 -12.91 9.62 -21.87
CA ASN A 265 -12.11 10.15 -22.97
C ASN A 265 -10.88 9.29 -23.23
N GLU A 266 -10.48 9.20 -24.50
CA GLU A 266 -9.22 8.57 -24.89
C GLU A 266 -8.05 9.46 -24.42
N THR A 267 -7.40 9.08 -23.33
CA THR A 267 -6.35 9.87 -22.67
C THR A 267 -4.98 9.34 -23.06
N LYS A 268 -4.10 10.22 -23.51
CA LYS A 268 -2.70 9.90 -23.84
C LYS A 268 -1.89 9.68 -22.58
N GLY A 269 -0.98 8.70 -22.62
CA GLY A 269 -0.11 8.43 -21.47
C GLY A 269 1.09 7.57 -21.82
N ILE A 270 1.82 7.21 -20.78
CA ILE A 270 2.95 6.28 -20.87
C ILE A 270 2.69 5.10 -19.95
N ARG A 271 2.93 3.91 -20.45
CA ARG A 271 2.99 2.69 -19.66
C ARG A 271 4.42 2.42 -19.27
N ILE A 272 4.64 2.03 -18.01
CA ILE A 272 5.93 1.69 -17.44
C ILE A 272 5.99 0.18 -17.24
N LYS A 273 7.02 -0.46 -17.76
CA LYS A 273 7.31 -1.88 -17.56
C LYS A 273 8.66 -2.02 -16.86
N ILE A 274 8.70 -2.83 -15.83
CA ILE A 274 9.92 -3.15 -15.10
C ILE A 274 10.59 -4.34 -15.79
N ILE A 275 11.88 -4.21 -16.13
CA ILE A 275 12.68 -5.26 -16.76
C ILE A 275 13.38 -6.09 -15.68
N GLU A 276 13.92 -5.43 -14.64
CA GLU A 276 14.67 -6.06 -13.56
C GLU A 276 14.05 -5.74 -12.19
N PRO A 277 13.03 -6.51 -11.76
CA PRO A 277 12.26 -6.20 -10.54
C PRO A 277 13.08 -6.17 -9.25
N LYS A 278 14.14 -6.99 -9.14
CA LYS A 278 14.93 -7.13 -7.91
C LYS A 278 15.69 -5.85 -7.52
N PHE A 279 15.99 -5.01 -8.51
CA PHE A 279 16.76 -3.77 -8.32
C PHE A 279 15.92 -2.50 -8.51
N TYR A 280 14.62 -2.67 -8.73
CA TYR A 280 13.74 -1.53 -8.99
C TYR A 280 13.49 -0.69 -7.73
N SER A 281 13.86 0.59 -7.83
CA SER A 281 13.64 1.60 -6.79
C SER A 281 12.36 2.38 -7.11
N ALA A 282 11.22 1.90 -6.60
CA ALA A 282 9.90 2.40 -6.97
C ALA A 282 9.69 3.86 -6.53
N VAL A 283 10.05 4.18 -5.29
CA VAL A 283 9.78 5.51 -4.71
C VAL A 283 10.56 6.59 -5.44
N ILE A 284 11.88 6.44 -5.56
CA ILE A 284 12.69 7.49 -6.20
C ILE A 284 12.35 7.65 -7.68
N ASN A 285 12.08 6.56 -8.42
CA ASN A 285 11.68 6.63 -9.82
C ASN A 285 10.32 7.32 -9.97
N GLY A 286 9.34 7.01 -9.11
CA GLY A 286 8.05 7.70 -9.08
C GLY A 286 8.18 9.20 -8.79
N LEU A 287 9.01 9.57 -7.82
CA LEU A 287 9.27 10.98 -7.47
C LEU A 287 9.97 11.74 -8.61
N ILE A 288 10.96 11.14 -9.27
CA ILE A 288 11.62 11.71 -10.45
C ILE A 288 10.59 11.93 -11.57
N LEU A 289 9.77 10.92 -11.83
CA LEU A 289 8.75 10.99 -12.87
C LEU A 289 7.73 12.10 -12.58
N LEU A 290 7.27 12.20 -11.33
CA LEU A 290 6.36 13.26 -10.88
C LEU A 290 6.98 14.65 -11.05
N LYS A 291 8.24 14.81 -10.65
CA LYS A 291 8.99 16.07 -10.85
C LYS A 291 9.09 16.45 -12.32
N LEU A 292 9.41 15.49 -13.19
CA LEU A 292 9.50 15.70 -14.63
C LEU A 292 8.18 16.11 -15.24
N VAL A 293 7.09 15.40 -14.93
CA VAL A 293 5.75 15.75 -15.42
C VAL A 293 5.37 17.17 -15.02
N LYS A 294 5.60 17.54 -13.75
CA LYS A 294 5.35 18.89 -13.25
C LYS A 294 6.19 19.96 -13.98
N ASP A 295 7.50 19.75 -14.08
CA ASP A 295 8.42 20.76 -14.65
C ASP A 295 8.23 20.94 -16.15
N MET A 296 7.88 19.88 -16.87
CA MET A 296 7.63 19.95 -18.32
C MET A 296 6.27 20.54 -18.67
N HIS A 297 5.32 20.57 -17.73
CA HIS A 297 3.96 21.05 -17.97
C HIS A 297 3.50 22.07 -16.91
N PRO A 298 4.26 23.14 -16.64
CA PRO A 298 4.02 24.00 -15.48
C PRO A 298 2.69 24.78 -15.53
N LYS A 299 2.07 24.92 -16.72
CA LYS A 299 0.77 25.58 -16.88
C LYS A 299 -0.42 24.62 -16.75
N ALA A 300 -0.22 23.35 -17.03
CA ALA A 300 -1.29 22.36 -17.08
C ALA A 300 -1.31 21.44 -15.83
N PHE A 301 -0.14 21.15 -15.26
CA PHE A 301 -0.03 20.37 -14.04
C PHE A 301 -0.65 21.09 -12.85
N LYS A 302 -1.39 20.35 -12.02
CA LYS A 302 -2.01 20.86 -10.78
C LYS A 302 -1.88 19.81 -9.68
N TRP A 303 -1.62 20.26 -8.47
CA TRP A 303 -1.89 19.47 -7.28
C TRP A 303 -3.41 19.39 -7.06
N MET A 304 -3.91 18.23 -6.68
CA MET A 304 -5.34 17.98 -6.51
C MET A 304 -5.63 17.36 -5.14
N PRO A 305 -6.75 17.71 -4.52
CA PRO A 305 -7.22 16.98 -3.35
C PRO A 305 -7.66 15.56 -3.75
N TYR A 306 -7.42 14.60 -2.85
CA TYR A 306 -7.86 13.21 -3.02
C TYR A 306 -8.78 12.81 -1.87
N LYS A 307 -10.06 12.84 -2.11
CA LYS A 307 -11.09 12.61 -1.08
C LYS A 307 -11.28 11.11 -0.82
N THR A 308 -11.19 10.73 0.45
CA THR A 308 -11.48 9.38 0.94
C THR A 308 -12.32 9.47 2.22
N ASN A 309 -12.88 8.34 2.67
CA ASN A 309 -13.56 8.30 3.98
C ASN A 309 -12.61 8.73 5.13
N ALA A 310 -11.34 8.40 5.03
CA ALA A 310 -10.33 8.75 6.02
C ALA A 310 -9.77 10.18 5.88
N ASN A 311 -9.92 10.80 4.71
CA ASN A 311 -9.56 12.19 4.41
C ASN A 311 -10.67 12.88 3.58
N PRO A 312 -11.78 13.29 4.21
CA PRO A 312 -12.94 13.81 3.49
C PRO A 312 -12.68 15.11 2.71
N THR A 313 -11.72 15.95 3.12
CA THR A 313 -11.33 17.14 2.37
C THR A 313 -10.43 16.80 1.20
N GLY A 314 -9.66 15.74 1.29
CA GLY A 314 -8.66 15.32 0.32
C GLY A 314 -7.38 16.17 0.32
N GLU A 315 -7.29 17.15 1.21
CA GLU A 315 -6.17 18.10 1.27
C GLU A 315 -4.87 17.43 1.70
N ASN A 316 -3.74 18.05 1.32
CA ASN A 316 -2.38 17.61 1.67
C ASN A 316 -2.06 16.16 1.27
N HIS A 317 -2.71 15.63 0.23
CA HIS A 317 -2.60 14.20 -0.08
C HIS A 317 -1.17 13.76 -0.39
N LEU A 318 -0.39 14.56 -1.15
CA LEU A 318 1.02 14.27 -1.38
C LEU A 318 1.84 14.23 -0.09
N SER A 319 1.60 15.20 0.80
CA SER A 319 2.27 15.25 2.11
C SER A 319 1.96 14.01 2.94
N LEU A 320 0.70 13.55 2.95
CA LEU A 320 0.28 12.32 3.66
C LEU A 320 0.93 11.07 3.05
N LEU A 321 0.97 10.95 1.72
CA LEU A 321 1.60 9.83 1.02
C LEU A 321 3.11 9.78 1.28
N LEU A 322 3.80 10.92 1.12
CA LEU A 322 5.25 11.00 1.34
C LEU A 322 5.64 10.97 2.82
N GLY A 323 4.72 11.32 3.71
CA GLY A 323 5.05 11.45 5.12
C GLY A 323 5.90 12.69 5.44
N ILE A 324 5.82 13.74 4.64
CA ILE A 324 6.62 14.97 4.77
C ILE A 324 5.68 16.18 4.76
N PRO A 325 5.72 17.05 5.78
CA PRO A 325 4.94 18.28 5.76
C PRO A 325 5.28 19.17 4.55
N ASN A 326 4.27 19.75 3.94
CA ASN A 326 4.40 20.66 2.79
C ASN A 326 5.21 20.05 1.62
N ALA A 327 4.96 18.77 1.31
CA ALA A 327 5.70 18.03 0.29
C ALA A 327 5.62 18.69 -1.09
N GLU A 328 4.49 19.29 -1.44
CA GLU A 328 4.25 20.00 -2.70
C GLU A 328 5.29 21.10 -2.94
N ALA A 329 5.64 21.87 -1.90
CA ALA A 329 6.61 22.96 -1.98
C ALA A 329 8.05 22.45 -2.32
N ILE A 330 8.37 21.21 -1.95
CA ILE A 330 9.67 20.61 -2.29
C ILE A 330 9.78 20.44 -3.82
N PHE A 331 8.68 20.20 -4.50
CA PHE A 331 8.67 20.03 -5.96
C PHE A 331 8.79 21.36 -6.72
N ASP A 332 8.72 22.51 -6.06
CA ASP A 332 8.99 23.82 -6.66
C ASP A 332 10.48 24.16 -6.72
N LEU A 333 11.32 23.41 -6.03
CA LEU A 333 12.76 23.58 -6.09
C LEU A 333 13.31 23.27 -7.51
N PRO A 334 14.36 23.99 -7.98
CA PRO A 334 15.10 23.62 -9.19
C PRO A 334 15.59 22.17 -9.11
N LEU A 335 15.64 21.47 -10.25
CA LEU A 335 15.91 20.02 -10.30
C LEU A 335 17.14 19.60 -9.49
N GLN A 336 18.24 20.32 -9.57
CA GLN A 336 19.45 19.97 -8.84
C GLN A 336 19.28 20.06 -7.32
N GLN A 337 18.62 21.12 -6.83
CA GLN A 337 18.32 21.28 -5.40
C GLN A 337 17.31 20.24 -4.94
N TRP A 338 16.31 19.92 -5.78
CA TRP A 338 15.34 18.88 -5.53
C TRP A 338 16.01 17.50 -5.39
N LEU A 339 16.89 17.12 -6.32
CA LEU A 339 17.66 15.87 -6.25
C LEU A 339 18.49 15.78 -4.98
N GLN A 340 19.17 16.86 -4.60
CA GLN A 340 19.94 16.93 -3.35
C GLN A 340 19.03 16.74 -2.13
N LYS A 341 17.88 17.39 -2.10
CA LYS A 341 16.91 17.26 -1.02
C LYS A 341 16.37 15.82 -0.94
N MET A 342 15.97 15.23 -2.07
CA MET A 342 15.46 13.86 -2.12
C MET A 342 16.51 12.84 -1.69
N SER A 343 17.76 12.99 -2.09
CA SER A 343 18.87 12.08 -1.71
C SER A 343 19.10 11.99 -0.19
N VAL A 344 18.65 12.99 0.57
CA VAL A 344 18.67 12.97 2.04
C VAL A 344 17.38 12.36 2.60
N LEU A 345 16.23 12.79 2.09
CA LEU A 345 14.91 12.40 2.60
C LEU A 345 14.60 10.90 2.44
N ILE A 346 15.07 10.29 1.33
CA ILE A 346 14.82 8.86 1.09
C ILE A 346 15.75 7.92 1.88
N LYS A 347 16.75 8.43 2.60
CA LYS A 347 17.61 7.60 3.44
C LYS A 347 16.88 7.08 4.66
N VAL A 348 17.10 5.81 4.96
CA VAL A 348 16.38 5.07 6.00
C VAL A 348 17.30 4.19 6.86
N ASP A 349 18.55 4.61 7.03
CA ASP A 349 19.55 3.82 7.77
C ASP A 349 19.14 3.57 9.23
N GLN A 350 18.43 4.51 9.83
CA GLN A 350 17.90 4.35 11.19
C GLN A 350 16.84 3.24 11.25
N TRP A 351 15.94 3.19 10.27
CA TRP A 351 14.90 2.16 10.19
C TRP A 351 15.47 0.75 10.17
N LYS A 352 16.55 0.52 9.40
CA LYS A 352 17.21 -0.80 9.35
C LYS A 352 17.66 -1.29 10.73
N LYS A 353 18.15 -0.37 11.56
CA LYS A 353 18.59 -0.70 12.93
C LYS A 353 17.39 -0.96 13.85
N GLU A 354 16.34 -0.18 13.74
CA GLU A 354 15.16 -0.27 14.57
C GLU A 354 14.35 -1.54 14.32
N ILE A 355 14.21 -1.95 13.06
CA ILE A 355 13.44 -3.14 12.71
C ILE A 355 14.20 -4.45 12.90
N ALA A 356 15.54 -4.43 12.86
CA ALA A 356 16.39 -5.62 12.89
C ALA A 356 16.04 -6.63 14.01
N PRO A 357 15.73 -6.23 15.26
CA PRO A 357 15.37 -7.17 16.33
C PRO A 357 14.05 -7.92 16.10
N TYR A 358 13.21 -7.47 15.18
CA TYR A 358 11.86 -7.99 14.94
C TYR A 358 11.73 -8.79 13.64
N LEU A 359 12.82 -8.92 12.89
CA LEU A 359 12.85 -9.70 11.66
C LEU A 359 12.75 -11.21 11.99
N LEU A 360 11.86 -11.88 11.26
CA LEU A 360 11.53 -13.31 11.47
C LEU A 360 12.15 -14.23 10.42
N TYR A 361 12.66 -13.68 9.34
CA TYR A 361 13.11 -14.44 8.17
C TYR A 361 14.54 -14.08 7.78
N ASP A 362 15.24 -15.05 7.16
CA ASP A 362 16.59 -14.90 6.61
C ASP A 362 16.61 -14.31 5.20
#